data_efb5e19aa69b0a6f43a0db31f94fc16f
#
_entry.id   efb5e19aa69b0a6f43a0db31f94fc16f
#
_cell.length_a   1.000
_cell.length_b   1.000
_cell.length_c   1.000
_cell.angle_alpha   90.00
_cell.angle_beta   90.00
_cell.angle_gamma   90.00
#
_symmetry.space_group_name_H-M   'P 1'
#
loop_
_entity.id
_entity.type
_entity.pdbx_description
1 polymer ?
#
loop_
_entity_poly.entity_id
_entity_poly.type
_entity_poly.pdbx_seq_one_letter_code
_entity_poly.pdbx_strand_id
1 'polypeptide(L)'
;MESAEIVSSKLASNILAGELVCPHFYGLPKIHKPTPEGKRLPPFRGIVSSVKGPTTRASYWLDSILNPIVPPYCDTHWCKDTLHLLNDIEELNSNNTFDNHSIITVDVVDMYNSIPHNDGLLACKDALKKHSKYSNHQIKLILELISLVLTNNCFSFLDRYFCQIRGTAMGSPFAPAYANIFMNYLWRNKIAPILPMPLWLKRFLDDIITIYLASIDTGELLRILNSAHETTKFTISERSPSQPYLDCKLSIEDGKVQSELFSKPTDSHRYLPPSSCHPGHIFRSIVYSGALRIRRICSRDDPFIFHLMNFRGHLRASGYSSKFIDPILEKVSSLNRSTLLTSKQREGVSDRVLMVTTFDPRMPDFQKIHSKHKHIIEASAPLKAILPSQPLVALRRPANLGNLVVKTLPPSPPTSDLPFGHHPCEDKRCLICKDGHRVNSHRVISAKTGESFPLKHHLKCSSSNVIYSLTCSKCPDFQYVGKTITSLRQRFNFHKSCVRGSVGLNPKTQQPYEVDLHFRQPDHSISHMRIQAIEQCTPASIAKNESRWMHLLKSHRVVGGPNIDEPYIRGLLRSLSI
;
A
#
# COMPACT_ATOMS: atom_id res chain seq x y z
N MET A 1 -21.48 -17.60 2.88
CA MET A 1 -21.14 -16.63 3.93
C MET A 1 -22.17 -15.51 4.05
N GLU A 2 -22.74 -15.02 2.96
CA GLU A 2 -23.86 -14.07 2.96
C GLU A 2 -25.10 -14.67 3.63
N SER A 3 -25.52 -15.85 3.21
CA SER A 3 -26.66 -16.59 3.78
C SER A 3 -26.50 -16.97 5.26
N ALA A 4 -25.27 -16.94 5.78
CA ALA A 4 -24.98 -17.17 7.19
C ALA A 4 -24.77 -15.86 7.98
N GLU A 5 -25.11 -14.72 7.37
CA GLU A 5 -25.02 -13.37 7.95
C GLU A 5 -23.63 -12.96 8.47
N ILE A 6 -22.57 -13.59 7.95
CA ILE A 6 -21.20 -13.26 8.31
C ILE A 6 -20.69 -12.07 7.50
N VAL A 7 -21.18 -11.92 6.27
CA VAL A 7 -20.75 -10.91 5.30
C VAL A 7 -21.98 -10.28 4.68
N SER A 8 -22.10 -8.97 4.71
CA SER A 8 -23.17 -8.27 3.98
C SER A 8 -22.99 -8.38 2.47
N SER A 9 -24.07 -8.34 1.69
CA SER A 9 -24.04 -8.37 0.21
C SER A 9 -23.13 -7.30 -0.37
N LYS A 10 -23.08 -6.12 0.24
CA LYS A 10 -22.17 -5.03 -0.15
C LYS A 10 -20.70 -5.42 0.08
N LEU A 11 -20.40 -6.07 1.19
CA LEU A 11 -19.04 -6.50 1.50
C LEU A 11 -18.62 -7.69 0.62
N ALA A 12 -19.51 -8.66 0.38
CA ALA A 12 -19.27 -9.76 -0.55
C ALA A 12 -18.97 -9.25 -1.97
N SER A 13 -19.79 -8.32 -2.47
CA SER A 13 -19.55 -7.63 -3.74
C SER A 13 -18.19 -6.91 -3.77
N ASN A 14 -17.81 -6.25 -2.68
CA ASN A 14 -16.50 -5.59 -2.58
C ASN A 14 -15.33 -6.58 -2.57
N ILE A 15 -15.45 -7.74 -1.94
CA ILE A 15 -14.43 -8.78 -1.94
C ILE A 15 -14.22 -9.33 -3.36
N LEU A 16 -15.29 -9.49 -4.11
CA LEU A 16 -15.25 -10.06 -5.48
C LEU A 16 -14.97 -9.01 -6.56
N ALA A 17 -15.12 -7.73 -6.29
CA ALA A 17 -15.00 -6.66 -7.29
C ALA A 17 -13.54 -6.30 -7.60
N GLY A 18 -13.29 -5.79 -8.81
CA GLY A 18 -12.08 -5.07 -9.21
C GLY A 18 -11.12 -5.85 -10.09
N GLU A 19 -10.14 -5.14 -10.59
CA GLU A 19 -9.06 -5.69 -11.43
C GLU A 19 -8.11 -6.52 -10.57
N LEU A 20 -7.91 -7.78 -10.94
CA LEU A 20 -7.01 -8.70 -10.27
C LEU A 20 -5.64 -8.70 -10.96
N VAL A 21 -4.59 -8.68 -10.16
CA VAL A 21 -3.20 -8.75 -10.62
C VAL A 21 -2.56 -9.99 -10.01
N CYS A 22 -1.83 -10.76 -10.82
CA CYS A 22 -1.04 -11.86 -10.28
C CYS A 22 0.05 -11.29 -9.35
N PRO A 23 0.12 -11.72 -8.08
CA PRO A 23 1.18 -11.31 -7.16
C PRO A 23 2.57 -11.61 -7.73
N HIS A 24 3.54 -10.73 -7.43
CA HIS A 24 4.93 -10.95 -7.82
C HIS A 24 5.77 -11.33 -6.61
N PHE A 25 6.63 -12.32 -6.79
CA PHE A 25 7.64 -12.68 -5.81
C PHE A 25 8.89 -11.83 -6.03
N TYR A 26 9.47 -11.32 -4.93
CA TYR A 26 10.77 -10.69 -4.92
C TYR A 26 11.53 -10.98 -3.61
N GLY A 27 12.85 -10.91 -3.65
CA GLY A 27 13.70 -11.17 -2.50
C GLY A 27 14.29 -9.89 -1.91
N LEU A 28 14.20 -9.72 -0.60
CA LEU A 28 14.92 -8.68 0.14
C LEU A 28 16.18 -9.30 0.77
N PRO A 29 17.41 -8.86 0.40
CA PRO A 29 18.64 -9.42 0.95
C PRO A 29 18.77 -9.08 2.45
N LYS A 30 19.10 -10.08 3.27
CA LYS A 30 19.40 -9.94 4.70
C LYS A 30 20.87 -9.56 4.88
N ILE A 31 21.23 -8.32 4.50
CA ILE A 31 22.63 -7.82 4.48
C ILE A 31 23.34 -7.85 5.83
N HIS A 32 22.61 -7.98 6.92
CA HIS A 32 23.11 -8.11 8.29
C HIS A 32 23.47 -9.55 8.66
N LYS A 33 23.11 -10.55 7.84
CA LYS A 33 23.48 -11.96 8.05
C LYS A 33 24.68 -12.31 7.19
N PRO A 34 25.62 -13.14 7.69
CA PRO A 34 26.75 -13.59 6.91
C PRO A 34 26.26 -14.36 5.68
N THR A 35 27.02 -14.24 4.61
CA THR A 35 26.78 -15.05 3.41
C THR A 35 27.08 -16.51 3.72
N PRO A 36 26.15 -17.46 3.49
CA PRO A 36 26.39 -18.87 3.75
C PRO A 36 27.59 -19.39 2.93
N GLU A 37 28.31 -20.35 3.49
CA GLU A 37 29.45 -20.97 2.83
C GLU A 37 29.06 -21.51 1.44
N GLY A 38 29.90 -21.26 0.44
CA GLY A 38 29.64 -21.64 -0.95
C GLY A 38 28.59 -20.79 -1.70
N LYS A 39 28.01 -19.78 -1.07
CA LYS A 39 27.08 -18.84 -1.73
C LYS A 39 27.76 -17.50 -2.03
N ARG A 40 27.27 -16.79 -3.07
CA ARG A 40 27.77 -15.45 -3.44
C ARG A 40 26.93 -14.32 -2.86
N LEU A 41 25.75 -14.61 -2.36
CA LEU A 41 24.77 -13.63 -1.89
C LEU A 41 24.29 -13.98 -0.50
N PRO A 42 23.96 -12.98 0.34
CA PRO A 42 23.37 -13.22 1.65
C PRO A 42 21.99 -13.89 1.52
N PRO A 43 21.45 -14.47 2.59
CA PRO A 43 20.10 -15.02 2.58
C PRO A 43 19.07 -13.95 2.23
N PHE A 44 17.97 -14.35 1.61
CA PHE A 44 16.89 -13.45 1.20
C PHE A 44 15.64 -13.68 2.04
N ARG A 45 14.88 -12.63 2.26
CA ARG A 45 13.48 -12.70 2.70
C ARG A 45 12.61 -12.72 1.46
N GLY A 46 11.89 -13.82 1.22
CA GLY A 46 10.94 -13.94 0.10
C GLY A 46 9.66 -13.16 0.41
N ILE A 47 9.31 -12.23 -0.46
CA ILE A 47 8.08 -11.45 -0.34
C ILE A 47 7.19 -11.74 -1.54
N VAL A 48 5.93 -12.09 -1.27
CA VAL A 48 4.87 -12.15 -2.28
C VAL A 48 4.02 -10.90 -2.14
N SER A 49 4.13 -10.00 -3.11
CA SER A 49 3.31 -8.77 -3.10
C SER A 49 1.86 -9.11 -3.41
N SER A 50 1.01 -9.14 -2.39
CA SER A 50 -0.41 -9.45 -2.55
C SER A 50 -1.26 -8.26 -3.03
N VAL A 51 -0.67 -7.10 -3.35
CA VAL A 51 -1.41 -5.90 -3.79
C VAL A 51 -2.25 -6.22 -5.03
N LYS A 52 -3.57 -6.06 -4.92
CA LYS A 52 -4.56 -6.44 -5.94
C LYS A 52 -4.59 -7.94 -6.30
N GLY A 53 -3.97 -8.79 -5.50
CA GLY A 53 -4.03 -10.24 -5.68
C GLY A 53 -5.46 -10.80 -5.48
N PRO A 54 -5.76 -11.98 -6.04
CA PRO A 54 -7.10 -12.58 -5.96
C PRO A 54 -7.62 -12.77 -4.53
N THR A 55 -6.74 -13.10 -3.60
CA THR A 55 -7.08 -13.37 -2.19
C THR A 55 -6.95 -12.15 -1.27
N THR A 56 -6.44 -11.01 -1.76
CA THR A 56 -6.07 -9.85 -0.94
C THR A 56 -7.24 -9.28 -0.15
N ARG A 57 -8.39 -9.10 -0.78
CA ARG A 57 -9.56 -8.50 -0.11
C ARG A 57 -10.18 -9.43 0.92
N ALA A 58 -10.24 -10.73 0.62
CA ALA A 58 -10.61 -11.76 1.58
C ALA A 58 -9.65 -11.76 2.78
N SER A 59 -8.36 -11.61 2.52
CA SER A 59 -7.32 -11.53 3.55
C SER A 59 -7.47 -10.29 4.46
N TYR A 60 -7.81 -9.12 3.92
CA TYR A 60 -8.15 -7.93 4.74
C TYR A 60 -9.35 -8.16 5.64
N TRP A 61 -10.38 -8.83 5.12
CA TRP A 61 -11.55 -9.16 5.92
C TRP A 61 -11.21 -10.18 7.02
N LEU A 62 -10.43 -11.22 6.70
CA LEU A 62 -9.94 -12.18 7.70
C LEU A 62 -9.10 -11.50 8.79
N ASP A 63 -8.25 -10.53 8.42
CA ASP A 63 -7.49 -9.74 9.39
C ASP A 63 -8.42 -8.98 10.34
N SER A 64 -9.49 -8.38 9.83
CA SER A 64 -10.48 -7.67 10.65
C SER A 64 -11.20 -8.58 11.68
N ILE A 65 -11.24 -9.88 11.44
CA ILE A 65 -11.80 -10.89 12.36
C ILE A 65 -10.74 -11.40 13.33
N LEU A 66 -9.56 -11.78 12.83
CA LEU A 66 -8.54 -12.46 13.63
C LEU A 66 -7.74 -11.49 14.50
N ASN A 67 -7.44 -10.29 14.00
CA ASN A 67 -6.59 -9.34 14.73
C ASN A 67 -7.17 -8.91 16.10
N PRO A 68 -8.48 -8.65 16.26
CA PRO A 68 -9.07 -8.38 17.58
C PRO A 68 -9.01 -9.56 18.55
N ILE A 69 -8.86 -10.79 18.05
CA ILE A 69 -8.78 -12.01 18.87
C ILE A 69 -7.35 -12.21 19.40
N VAL A 70 -6.33 -11.70 18.73
CA VAL A 70 -4.92 -11.91 19.11
C VAL A 70 -4.64 -11.47 20.55
N PRO A 71 -4.97 -10.24 21.01
CA PRO A 71 -4.66 -9.83 22.37
C PRO A 71 -5.26 -10.75 23.45
N PRO A 72 -6.58 -11.01 23.49
CA PRO A 72 -7.18 -11.84 24.53
C PRO A 72 -6.82 -13.32 24.41
N TYR A 73 -6.46 -13.80 23.21
CA TYR A 73 -6.05 -15.19 23.02
C TYR A 73 -4.60 -15.45 23.42
N CYS A 74 -3.70 -14.52 23.13
CA CYS A 74 -2.26 -14.64 23.44
C CYS A 74 -1.91 -14.21 24.87
N ASP A 75 -2.79 -13.45 25.51
CA ASP A 75 -2.73 -13.05 26.92
C ASP A 75 -1.36 -12.49 27.34
N THR A 76 -0.82 -12.97 28.48
CA THR A 76 0.38 -12.44 29.14
C THR A 76 1.66 -12.50 28.31
N HIS A 77 1.74 -13.42 27.35
CA HIS A 77 2.96 -13.60 26.53
C HIS A 77 3.03 -12.68 25.31
N TRP A 78 1.92 -12.10 24.91
CA TRP A 78 1.88 -11.24 23.73
C TRP A 78 2.45 -9.86 24.00
N CYS A 79 3.38 -9.42 23.17
CA CYS A 79 3.88 -8.06 23.13
C CYS A 79 3.29 -7.31 21.93
N LYS A 80 2.58 -6.21 22.18
CA LYS A 80 1.95 -5.42 21.14
C LYS A 80 2.97 -4.55 20.39
N ASP A 81 3.79 -3.85 21.14
CA ASP A 81 4.77 -2.87 20.67
C ASP A 81 5.79 -2.56 21.78
N THR A 82 6.78 -1.75 21.47
CA THR A 82 7.80 -1.32 22.42
C THR A 82 7.22 -0.62 23.65
N LEU A 83 6.16 0.16 23.51
CA LEU A 83 5.56 0.85 24.66
C LEU A 83 4.92 -0.14 25.63
N HIS A 84 4.26 -1.18 25.11
CA HIS A 84 3.73 -2.28 25.93
C HIS A 84 4.85 -3.01 26.65
N LEU A 85 5.95 -3.34 25.94
CA LEU A 85 7.14 -3.94 26.55
C LEU A 85 7.71 -3.11 27.71
N LEU A 86 7.86 -1.79 27.51
CA LEU A 86 8.42 -0.92 28.54
C LEU A 86 7.54 -0.83 29.78
N ASN A 87 6.21 -0.80 29.62
CA ASN A 87 5.28 -0.83 30.75
C ASN A 87 5.37 -2.15 31.52
N ASP A 88 5.45 -3.29 30.81
CA ASP A 88 5.64 -4.59 31.43
C ASP A 88 6.96 -4.66 32.22
N ILE A 89 8.04 -4.06 31.71
CA ILE A 89 9.34 -3.98 32.41
C ILE A 89 9.24 -3.13 33.69
N GLU A 90 8.53 -2.00 33.66
CA GLU A 90 8.32 -1.19 34.85
C GLU A 90 7.53 -1.96 35.93
N GLU A 91 6.47 -2.65 35.54
CA GLU A 91 5.69 -3.49 36.44
C GLU A 91 6.54 -4.66 36.99
N LEU A 92 7.31 -5.30 36.13
CA LEU A 92 8.21 -6.40 36.49
C LEU A 92 9.26 -5.96 37.50
N ASN A 93 9.88 -4.80 37.28
CA ASN A 93 10.86 -4.18 38.17
C ASN A 93 10.29 -3.75 39.52
N SER A 94 9.00 -3.43 39.60
CA SER A 94 8.35 -3.06 40.85
C SER A 94 8.16 -4.23 41.78
N ASN A 95 8.01 -5.44 41.22
CA ASN A 95 7.64 -6.65 41.96
C ASN A 95 8.80 -7.63 42.18
N ASN A 96 9.94 -7.47 41.49
CA ASN A 96 11.02 -8.45 41.49
C ASN A 96 12.41 -7.82 41.55
N THR A 97 13.40 -8.63 41.97
CA THR A 97 14.84 -8.40 41.83
C THR A 97 15.46 -9.55 41.04
N PHE A 98 16.50 -9.26 40.24
CA PHE A 98 17.03 -10.19 39.23
C PHE A 98 18.53 -10.51 39.42
N ASP A 99 19.07 -10.46 40.64
CA ASP A 99 20.51 -10.59 40.92
C ASP A 99 21.17 -11.85 40.35
N ASN A 100 20.43 -12.92 40.18
CA ASN A 100 20.95 -14.17 39.63
C ASN A 100 20.15 -14.63 38.40
N HIS A 101 19.78 -13.69 37.55
CA HIS A 101 19.00 -14.00 36.35
C HIS A 101 19.72 -13.53 35.09
N SER A 102 19.34 -14.07 33.95
CA SER A 102 19.81 -13.67 32.62
C SER A 102 18.66 -13.50 31.67
N ILE A 103 18.82 -12.51 30.77
CA ILE A 103 17.90 -12.28 29.65
C ILE A 103 18.34 -13.18 28.49
N ILE A 104 17.39 -13.91 27.93
CA ILE A 104 17.58 -14.79 26.77
C ILE A 104 16.62 -14.35 25.67
N THR A 105 17.11 -14.22 24.44
CA THR A 105 16.28 -13.99 23.25
C THR A 105 16.24 -15.24 22.39
N VAL A 106 15.05 -15.52 21.86
CA VAL A 106 14.76 -16.69 21.02
C VAL A 106 14.10 -16.19 19.75
N ASP A 107 14.56 -16.66 18.60
CA ASP A 107 14.00 -16.33 17.27
C ASP A 107 13.34 -17.57 16.65
N VAL A 108 12.18 -17.41 16.02
CA VAL A 108 11.50 -18.48 15.28
C VAL A 108 11.99 -18.51 13.86
N VAL A 109 12.62 -19.61 13.47
CA VAL A 109 13.20 -19.77 12.13
C VAL A 109 12.11 -19.79 11.07
N ASP A 110 12.14 -18.80 10.19
CA ASP A 110 11.27 -18.70 9.02
C ASP A 110 9.79 -18.92 9.33
N MET A 111 9.31 -18.29 10.41
CA MET A 111 8.00 -18.51 11.03
C MET A 111 6.85 -18.58 10.00
N TYR A 112 6.75 -17.58 9.12
CA TYR A 112 5.62 -17.51 8.16
C TYR A 112 5.58 -18.70 7.20
N ASN A 113 6.73 -19.25 6.80
CA ASN A 113 6.80 -20.38 5.88
C ASN A 113 6.78 -21.73 6.60
N SER A 114 7.01 -21.76 7.92
CA SER A 114 7.08 -22.99 8.70
C SER A 114 5.71 -23.51 9.16
N ILE A 115 4.67 -22.68 9.18
CA ILE A 115 3.34 -23.04 9.70
C ILE A 115 2.64 -24.02 8.76
N PRO A 116 2.35 -25.28 9.17
CA PRO A 116 1.49 -26.18 8.38
C PRO A 116 0.06 -25.63 8.34
N HIS A 117 -0.60 -25.71 7.16
CA HIS A 117 -1.95 -25.19 7.01
C HIS A 117 -2.94 -25.82 7.99
N ASN A 118 -2.86 -27.13 8.20
CA ASN A 118 -3.77 -27.85 9.10
C ASN A 118 -3.63 -27.37 10.55
N ASP A 119 -2.38 -27.20 11.03
CA ASP A 119 -2.11 -26.77 12.40
C ASP A 119 -2.54 -25.31 12.62
N GLY A 120 -2.30 -24.46 11.63
CA GLY A 120 -2.77 -23.08 11.66
C GLY A 120 -4.30 -22.96 11.64
N LEU A 121 -5.00 -23.80 10.86
CA LEU A 121 -6.46 -23.87 10.86
C LEU A 121 -7.00 -24.38 12.21
N LEU A 122 -6.34 -25.36 12.81
CA LEU A 122 -6.70 -25.86 14.14
C LEU A 122 -6.55 -24.78 15.22
N ALA A 123 -5.45 -24.04 15.17
CA ALA A 123 -5.20 -22.90 16.06
C ALA A 123 -6.27 -21.80 15.88
N CYS A 124 -6.60 -21.43 14.64
CA CYS A 124 -7.65 -20.46 14.37
C CYS A 124 -9.04 -20.93 14.85
N LYS A 125 -9.34 -22.23 14.71
CA LYS A 125 -10.57 -22.81 15.24
C LYS A 125 -10.66 -22.69 16.75
N ASP A 126 -9.58 -22.98 17.48
CA ASP A 126 -9.52 -22.87 18.93
C ASP A 126 -9.69 -21.40 19.37
N ALA A 127 -8.99 -20.48 18.72
CA ALA A 127 -9.07 -19.05 19.00
C ALA A 127 -10.48 -18.47 18.74
N LEU A 128 -11.07 -18.78 17.60
CA LEU A 128 -12.42 -18.34 17.24
C LEU A 128 -13.47 -18.87 18.22
N LYS A 129 -13.39 -20.13 18.63
CA LYS A 129 -14.31 -20.71 19.60
C LYS A 129 -14.24 -20.04 20.97
N LYS A 130 -13.06 -19.64 21.42
CA LYS A 130 -12.84 -19.07 22.74
C LYS A 130 -13.10 -17.57 22.84
N HIS A 131 -12.81 -16.84 21.76
CA HIS A 131 -12.76 -15.37 21.79
C HIS A 131 -13.60 -14.67 20.71
N SER A 132 -14.50 -15.39 20.04
CA SER A 132 -15.46 -14.76 19.13
C SER A 132 -16.90 -15.08 19.47
N LYS A 133 -17.84 -14.32 18.90
CA LYS A 133 -19.28 -14.53 19.04
C LYS A 133 -19.86 -15.38 17.89
N TYR A 134 -19.02 -15.93 17.01
CA TYR A 134 -19.47 -16.70 15.87
C TYR A 134 -19.98 -18.07 16.25
N SER A 135 -21.07 -18.52 15.63
CA SER A 135 -21.60 -19.88 15.77
C SER A 135 -20.63 -20.91 15.15
N ASN A 136 -20.78 -22.19 15.53
CA ASN A 136 -19.94 -23.25 14.98
C ASN A 136 -20.02 -23.33 13.43
N HIS A 137 -21.20 -23.05 12.85
CA HIS A 137 -21.39 -23.00 11.40
C HIS A 137 -20.59 -21.81 10.78
N GLN A 138 -20.68 -20.65 11.38
CA GLN A 138 -19.95 -19.46 10.94
C GLN A 138 -18.43 -19.67 11.05
N ILE A 139 -17.95 -20.26 12.16
CA ILE A 139 -16.53 -20.60 12.34
C ILE A 139 -16.06 -21.55 11.22
N LYS A 140 -16.87 -22.57 10.86
CA LYS A 140 -16.53 -23.47 9.76
C LYS A 140 -16.33 -22.70 8.45
N LEU A 141 -17.23 -21.79 8.10
CA LEU A 141 -17.11 -20.97 6.89
C LEU A 141 -15.91 -20.01 6.91
N ILE A 142 -15.57 -19.44 8.06
CA ILE A 142 -14.37 -18.62 8.22
C ILE A 142 -13.11 -19.47 8.00
N LEU A 143 -13.05 -20.68 8.54
CA LEU A 143 -11.92 -21.60 8.36
C LEU A 143 -11.80 -22.07 6.90
N GLU A 144 -12.90 -22.31 6.20
CA GLU A 144 -12.90 -22.62 4.77
C GLU A 144 -12.31 -21.44 3.96
N LEU A 145 -12.67 -20.20 4.31
CA LEU A 145 -12.08 -19.03 3.65
C LEU A 145 -10.60 -18.86 3.98
N ILE A 146 -10.16 -19.10 5.23
CA ILE A 146 -8.73 -19.10 5.57
C ILE A 146 -8.00 -20.15 4.72
N SER A 147 -8.53 -21.36 4.64
CA SER A 147 -7.97 -22.43 3.81
C SER A 147 -7.88 -22.01 2.34
N LEU A 148 -8.94 -21.41 1.80
CA LEU A 148 -8.94 -20.91 0.43
C LEU A 148 -7.85 -19.87 0.19
N VAL A 149 -7.67 -18.92 1.11
CA VAL A 149 -6.61 -17.90 0.98
C VAL A 149 -5.22 -18.53 1.06
N LEU A 150 -5.00 -19.49 1.94
CA LEU A 150 -3.71 -20.16 2.09
C LEU A 150 -3.35 -21.03 0.87
N THR A 151 -4.32 -21.78 0.33
CA THR A 151 -4.09 -22.73 -0.77
C THR A 151 -4.07 -22.07 -2.15
N ASN A 152 -4.62 -20.87 -2.29
CA ASN A 152 -4.63 -20.12 -3.56
C ASN A 152 -3.66 -18.93 -3.57
N ASN A 153 -2.60 -18.99 -2.79
CA ASN A 153 -1.55 -17.99 -2.81
C ASN A 153 -0.58 -18.24 -3.96
N CYS A 154 -1.02 -17.88 -5.17
CA CYS A 154 -0.23 -18.01 -6.39
C CYS A 154 0.52 -16.69 -6.68
N PHE A 155 1.72 -16.83 -7.27
CA PHE A 155 2.57 -15.70 -7.62
C PHE A 155 3.41 -15.98 -8.88
N SER A 156 3.87 -14.92 -9.53
CA SER A 156 4.79 -15.01 -10.66
C SER A 156 6.21 -14.71 -10.21
N PHE A 157 7.17 -15.43 -10.79
CA PHE A 157 8.60 -15.19 -10.66
C PHE A 157 9.33 -15.65 -11.93
N LEU A 158 10.15 -14.76 -12.54
CA LEU A 158 10.89 -15.04 -13.78
C LEU A 158 9.99 -15.68 -14.85
N ASP A 159 8.86 -15.04 -15.19
CA ASP A 159 7.89 -15.45 -16.20
C ASP A 159 7.25 -16.84 -15.98
N ARG A 160 7.36 -17.36 -14.76
CA ARG A 160 6.71 -18.61 -14.33
C ARG A 160 5.73 -18.34 -13.20
N TYR A 161 4.76 -19.23 -13.06
CA TYR A 161 3.75 -19.17 -12.01
C TYR A 161 4.00 -20.26 -10.98
N PHE A 162 3.85 -19.92 -9.72
CA PHE A 162 4.06 -20.78 -8.58
C PHE A 162 2.88 -20.66 -7.64
N CYS A 163 2.65 -21.67 -6.82
CA CYS A 163 1.70 -21.65 -5.71
C CYS A 163 2.42 -22.03 -4.43
N GLN A 164 2.17 -21.29 -3.34
CA GLN A 164 2.71 -21.61 -2.05
C GLN A 164 1.96 -22.80 -1.45
N ILE A 165 2.68 -23.87 -1.15
CA ILE A 165 2.10 -25.15 -0.67
C ILE A 165 2.09 -25.28 0.86
N ARG A 166 2.79 -24.40 1.58
CA ARG A 166 2.93 -24.39 3.04
C ARG A 166 3.19 -22.98 3.54
N GLY A 167 2.79 -22.74 4.78
CA GLY A 167 2.96 -21.42 5.40
C GLY A 167 1.98 -20.38 4.90
N THR A 168 2.25 -19.13 5.22
CA THR A 168 1.47 -17.99 4.76
C THR A 168 2.38 -16.94 4.12
N ALA A 169 1.86 -16.22 3.12
CA ALA A 169 2.65 -15.25 2.39
C ALA A 169 3.07 -14.05 3.26
N MET A 170 4.36 -13.73 3.24
CA MET A 170 4.83 -12.43 3.70
C MET A 170 4.30 -11.34 2.77
N GLY A 171 3.30 -10.58 3.23
CA GLY A 171 2.58 -9.58 2.46
C GLY A 171 1.06 -9.79 2.42
N SER A 172 0.57 -10.94 2.87
CA SER A 172 -0.86 -11.15 3.09
C SER A 172 -1.32 -10.42 4.37
N PRO A 173 -2.38 -9.60 4.32
CA PRO A 173 -2.84 -8.80 5.46
C PRO A 173 -3.11 -9.60 6.75
N PHE A 174 -3.75 -10.76 6.66
CA PHE A 174 -4.09 -11.57 7.85
C PHE A 174 -2.92 -12.39 8.39
N ALA A 175 -1.80 -12.49 7.67
CA ALA A 175 -0.69 -13.37 8.04
C ALA A 175 -0.11 -13.10 9.45
N PRO A 176 0.04 -11.84 9.92
CA PRO A 176 0.50 -11.58 11.28
C PRO A 176 -0.45 -12.10 12.36
N ALA A 177 -1.76 -11.90 12.20
CA ALA A 177 -2.75 -12.39 13.14
C ALA A 177 -2.80 -13.93 13.16
N TYR A 178 -2.80 -14.55 11.99
CA TYR A 178 -2.73 -16.00 11.81
C TYR A 178 -1.49 -16.61 12.48
N ALA A 179 -0.31 -16.04 12.26
CA ALA A 179 0.93 -16.50 12.86
C ALA A 179 0.94 -16.33 14.39
N ASN A 180 0.43 -15.21 14.91
CA ASN A 180 0.30 -15.00 16.35
C ASN A 180 -0.61 -16.04 17.01
N ILE A 181 -1.75 -16.34 16.39
CA ILE A 181 -2.70 -17.35 16.87
C ILE A 181 -2.05 -18.74 16.86
N PHE A 182 -1.37 -19.12 15.77
CA PHE A 182 -0.67 -20.38 15.68
C PHE A 182 0.44 -20.51 16.74
N MET A 183 1.29 -19.50 16.88
CA MET A 183 2.40 -19.52 17.85
C MET A 183 1.88 -19.62 19.28
N ASN A 184 0.77 -18.95 19.61
CA ASN A 184 0.19 -19.09 20.94
C ASN A 184 -0.43 -20.47 21.18
N TYR A 185 -1.09 -21.03 20.16
CA TYR A 185 -1.61 -22.40 20.22
C TYR A 185 -0.48 -23.41 20.43
N LEU A 186 0.61 -23.28 19.66
CA LEU A 186 1.82 -24.12 19.80
C LEU A 186 2.44 -23.97 21.18
N TRP A 187 2.58 -22.73 21.66
CA TRP A 187 3.13 -22.45 22.98
C TRP A 187 2.32 -23.13 24.07
N ARG A 188 1.04 -22.89 24.14
CA ARG A 188 0.17 -23.44 25.21
C ARG A 188 0.05 -24.95 25.20
N ASN A 189 -0.02 -25.56 24.03
CA ASN A 189 -0.36 -27.00 23.94
C ASN A 189 0.86 -27.92 23.78
N LYS A 190 2.01 -27.38 23.35
CA LYS A 190 3.19 -28.20 23.05
C LYS A 190 4.46 -27.73 23.76
N ILE A 191 4.68 -26.42 23.91
CA ILE A 191 5.92 -25.88 24.47
C ILE A 191 5.83 -25.75 26.01
N ALA A 192 4.86 -24.99 26.50
CA ALA A 192 4.73 -24.73 27.94
C ALA A 192 4.63 -25.97 28.82
N PRO A 193 4.01 -27.10 28.39
CA PRO A 193 3.96 -28.32 29.23
C PRO A 193 5.32 -28.99 29.44
N ILE A 194 6.31 -28.75 28.58
CA ILE A 194 7.61 -29.43 28.60
C ILE A 194 8.79 -28.49 28.90
N LEU A 195 8.56 -27.19 28.84
CA LEU A 195 9.60 -26.18 29.03
C LEU A 195 9.72 -25.80 30.50
N PRO A 196 10.94 -25.66 31.07
CA PRO A 196 11.13 -25.01 32.37
C PRO A 196 10.45 -23.62 32.35
N MET A 197 9.68 -23.33 33.40
CA MET A 197 8.91 -22.10 33.46
C MET A 197 9.83 -20.88 33.59
N PRO A 198 9.78 -19.91 32.64
CA PRO A 198 10.52 -18.67 32.78
C PRO A 198 9.89 -17.79 33.86
N LEU A 199 10.69 -16.94 34.49
CA LEU A 199 10.19 -15.94 35.41
C LEU A 199 9.32 -14.90 34.67
N TRP A 200 9.71 -14.57 33.43
CA TRP A 200 9.00 -13.66 32.58
C TRP A 200 9.27 -14.01 31.11
N LEU A 201 8.25 -13.81 30.26
CA LEU A 201 8.32 -14.05 28.82
C LEU A 201 7.42 -13.11 28.05
N LYS A 202 7.95 -12.56 26.94
CA LYS A 202 7.18 -11.79 25.95
C LYS A 202 7.54 -12.21 24.54
N ARG A 203 6.54 -12.18 23.66
CA ARG A 203 6.70 -12.54 22.25
C ARG A 203 6.09 -11.48 21.35
N PHE A 204 6.88 -11.00 20.39
CA PHE A 204 6.46 -10.15 19.29
C PHE A 204 6.68 -10.91 17.97
N LEU A 205 5.62 -11.48 17.41
CA LEU A 205 5.66 -12.35 16.22
C LEU A 205 6.66 -13.51 16.41
N ASP A 206 7.79 -13.46 15.71
CA ASP A 206 8.89 -14.41 15.70
C ASP A 206 9.92 -14.16 16.81
N ASP A 207 10.03 -12.94 17.31
CA ASP A 207 10.95 -12.58 18.38
C ASP A 207 10.37 -12.90 19.76
N ILE A 208 11.12 -13.64 20.59
CA ILE A 208 10.77 -13.97 21.98
C ILE A 208 11.89 -13.45 22.88
N ILE A 209 11.50 -12.86 24.00
CA ILE A 209 12.41 -12.49 25.08
C ILE A 209 11.93 -13.11 26.38
N THR A 210 12.87 -13.58 27.18
CA THR A 210 12.56 -14.28 28.43
C THR A 210 13.64 -14.08 29.48
N ILE A 211 13.27 -14.22 30.75
CA ILE A 211 14.17 -14.15 31.91
C ILE A 211 14.16 -15.47 32.60
N TYR A 212 15.34 -16.07 32.77
CA TYR A 212 15.59 -17.30 33.51
C TYR A 212 16.68 -17.09 34.55
N LEU A 213 16.80 -18.04 35.49
CA LEU A 213 17.99 -18.14 36.34
C LEU A 213 19.25 -18.20 35.45
N ALA A 214 20.33 -17.57 35.89
CA ALA A 214 21.59 -17.54 35.14
C ALA A 214 22.22 -18.93 34.95
N SER A 215 21.82 -19.90 35.76
CA SER A 215 22.28 -21.30 35.70
C SER A 215 21.58 -22.13 34.63
N ILE A 216 20.52 -21.63 33.96
CA ILE A 216 19.77 -22.41 32.95
C ILE A 216 20.69 -22.87 31.81
N ASP A 217 20.59 -24.10 31.37
CA ASP A 217 21.28 -24.60 30.19
C ASP A 217 20.51 -24.19 28.92
N THR A 218 21.09 -23.27 28.17
CA THR A 218 20.48 -22.78 26.92
C THR A 218 20.49 -23.81 25.79
N GLY A 219 21.43 -24.77 25.82
CA GLY A 219 21.48 -25.88 24.86
C GLY A 219 20.31 -26.85 25.08
N GLU A 220 20.05 -27.22 26.34
CA GLU A 220 18.92 -28.06 26.70
C GLU A 220 17.59 -27.33 26.44
N LEU A 221 17.50 -26.04 26.76
CA LEU A 221 16.34 -25.20 26.44
C LEU A 221 16.02 -25.21 24.94
N LEU A 222 17.05 -25.04 24.09
CA LEU A 222 16.91 -25.09 22.66
C LEU A 222 16.48 -26.46 22.13
N ARG A 223 17.01 -27.54 22.74
CA ARG A 223 16.65 -28.90 22.37
C ARG A 223 15.17 -29.16 22.66
N ILE A 224 14.68 -28.73 23.82
CA ILE A 224 13.27 -28.85 24.21
C ILE A 224 12.38 -28.06 23.26
N LEU A 225 12.69 -26.79 22.98
CA LEU A 225 11.93 -25.94 22.04
C LEU A 225 11.84 -26.61 20.66
N ASN A 226 12.95 -27.15 20.16
CA ASN A 226 13.00 -27.76 18.81
C ASN A 226 12.36 -29.16 18.75
N SER A 227 12.08 -29.79 19.86
CA SER A 227 11.33 -31.06 19.96
C SER A 227 9.82 -30.84 19.91
N ALA A 228 9.34 -29.66 20.27
CA ALA A 228 7.91 -29.36 20.43
C ALA A 228 7.11 -29.42 19.12
N HIS A 229 7.75 -29.15 17.96
CA HIS A 229 7.08 -29.15 16.67
C HIS A 229 7.99 -29.59 15.53
N GLU A 230 7.42 -30.30 14.55
CA GLU A 230 8.18 -30.86 13.42
C GLU A 230 8.79 -29.77 12.53
N THR A 231 8.00 -28.78 12.12
CA THR A 231 8.38 -27.77 11.10
C THR A 231 8.79 -26.43 11.69
N THR A 232 8.31 -26.07 12.89
CA THR A 232 8.65 -24.80 13.56
C THR A 232 9.89 -25.01 14.42
N LYS A 233 10.96 -24.30 14.09
CA LYS A 233 12.26 -24.39 14.76
C LYS A 233 12.65 -23.06 15.36
N PHE A 234 13.47 -23.12 16.40
CA PHE A 234 13.91 -21.98 17.20
C PHE A 234 15.43 -21.87 17.18
N THR A 235 15.92 -20.67 17.36
CA THR A 235 17.32 -20.37 17.67
C THR A 235 17.40 -19.52 18.92
N ILE A 236 18.42 -19.72 19.74
CA ILE A 236 18.67 -18.92 20.95
C ILE A 236 19.91 -18.07 20.68
N SER A 237 19.86 -16.79 21.07
CA SER A 237 21.01 -15.90 20.99
C SER A 237 22.07 -16.29 22.00
N GLU A 238 23.34 -16.03 21.67
CA GLU A 238 24.45 -16.22 22.62
C GLU A 238 24.22 -15.40 23.89
N ARG A 239 24.68 -15.92 25.00
CA ARG A 239 24.61 -15.21 26.29
C ARG A 239 25.43 -13.92 26.19
N SER A 240 24.82 -12.83 26.56
CA SER A 240 25.45 -11.51 26.62
C SER A 240 24.91 -10.76 27.85
N PRO A 241 25.68 -9.86 28.46
CA PRO A 241 25.20 -8.98 29.52
C PRO A 241 23.96 -8.15 29.12
N SER A 242 23.77 -7.97 27.82
CA SER A 242 22.61 -7.26 27.27
C SER A 242 22.11 -7.92 25.99
N GLN A 243 20.79 -7.92 25.79
CA GLN A 243 20.13 -8.54 24.66
C GLN A 243 19.29 -7.54 23.88
N PRO A 244 19.38 -7.51 22.54
CA PRO A 244 18.51 -6.71 21.72
C PRO A 244 17.13 -7.36 21.61
N TYR A 245 16.08 -6.54 21.79
CA TYR A 245 14.70 -6.97 21.56
C TYR A 245 13.87 -5.78 21.07
N LEU A 246 13.22 -5.92 19.93
CA LEU A 246 12.56 -4.84 19.19
C LEU A 246 13.56 -3.69 18.90
N ASP A 247 13.28 -2.52 19.42
CA ASP A 247 14.16 -1.33 19.32
C ASP A 247 14.82 -0.99 20.66
N CYS A 248 14.81 -1.94 21.60
CA CYS A 248 15.46 -1.84 22.89
C CYS A 248 16.67 -2.77 22.99
N LYS A 249 17.67 -2.36 23.75
CA LYS A 249 18.70 -3.23 24.29
C LYS A 249 18.46 -3.35 25.79
N LEU A 250 18.26 -4.55 26.26
CA LEU A 250 17.87 -4.85 27.64
C LEU A 250 19.04 -5.49 28.38
N SER A 251 19.31 -5.04 29.59
CA SER A 251 20.32 -5.58 30.53
C SER A 251 19.73 -5.75 31.93
N ILE A 252 20.37 -6.56 32.77
CA ILE A 252 20.07 -6.60 34.19
C ILE A 252 21.22 -5.92 34.91
N GLU A 253 20.92 -4.84 35.62
CA GLU A 253 21.88 -4.04 36.37
C GLU A 253 21.24 -3.64 37.71
N ASP A 254 22.00 -3.81 38.80
CA ASP A 254 21.53 -3.52 40.17
C ASP A 254 20.21 -4.24 40.52
N GLY A 255 20.08 -5.50 40.09
CA GLY A 255 18.88 -6.32 40.28
C GLY A 255 17.63 -5.85 39.53
N LYS A 256 17.74 -4.95 38.57
CA LYS A 256 16.63 -4.43 37.76
C LYS A 256 16.90 -4.59 36.27
N VAL A 257 15.83 -4.79 35.48
CA VAL A 257 15.90 -4.78 34.03
C VAL A 257 16.01 -3.33 33.55
N GLN A 258 17.10 -3.00 32.89
CA GLN A 258 17.36 -1.70 32.30
C GLN A 258 17.13 -1.75 30.79
N SER A 259 16.70 -0.61 30.22
CA SER A 259 16.48 -0.48 28.78
C SER A 259 17.20 0.73 28.20
N GLU A 260 17.81 0.54 27.05
CA GLU A 260 18.40 1.61 26.23
C GLU A 260 18.05 1.41 24.74
N LEU A 261 18.23 2.46 23.92
CA LEU A 261 17.91 2.40 22.49
C LEU A 261 18.85 1.41 21.79
N PHE A 262 18.26 0.47 21.03
CA PHE A 262 18.98 -0.40 20.11
C PHE A 262 18.82 0.10 18.66
N SER A 263 19.91 0.22 17.95
CA SER A 263 19.94 0.46 16.50
C SER A 263 20.74 -0.63 15.83
N LYS A 264 20.19 -1.20 14.76
CA LYS A 264 20.89 -2.25 14.00
C LYS A 264 22.16 -1.67 13.39
N PRO A 265 23.28 -2.42 13.31
CA PRO A 265 24.53 -1.96 12.68
C PRO A 265 24.37 -1.52 11.21
N THR A 266 23.31 -1.99 10.55
CA THR A 266 22.99 -1.63 9.16
C THR A 266 22.14 -0.36 9.02
N ASP A 267 21.75 0.28 10.14
CA ASP A 267 20.99 1.53 10.08
C ASP A 267 21.89 2.66 9.57
N SER A 268 21.49 3.28 8.48
CA SER A 268 22.23 4.40 7.89
C SER A 268 22.03 5.72 8.62
N HIS A 269 21.11 5.80 9.58
CA HIS A 269 20.74 7.00 10.34
C HIS A 269 20.44 8.23 9.47
N ARG A 270 19.89 8.00 8.26
CA ARG A 270 19.53 9.09 7.34
C ARG A 270 18.10 9.53 7.59
N TYR A 271 17.95 10.81 7.87
CA TYR A 271 16.64 11.45 8.04
C TYR A 271 16.27 12.28 6.82
N LEU A 272 14.96 12.54 6.65
CA LEU A 272 14.46 13.38 5.57
C LEU A 272 15.11 14.78 5.67
N PRO A 273 15.88 15.24 4.67
CA PRO A 273 16.58 16.51 4.75
C PRO A 273 15.60 17.70 4.72
N PRO A 274 15.89 18.81 5.41
CA PRO A 274 15.04 20.01 5.40
C PRO A 274 14.83 20.64 4.02
N SER A 275 15.70 20.35 3.05
CA SER A 275 15.59 20.77 1.65
C SER A 275 14.52 19.99 0.86
N SER A 276 13.96 18.93 1.43
CA SER A 276 12.96 18.12 0.77
C SER A 276 11.60 18.83 0.71
N CYS A 277 10.86 18.64 -0.40
CA CYS A 277 9.55 19.25 -0.62
C CYS A 277 8.47 18.58 0.25
N HIS A 278 8.43 19.00 1.54
CA HIS A 278 7.45 18.52 2.53
C HIS A 278 6.95 19.69 3.40
N PRO A 279 5.76 19.57 4.00
CA PRO A 279 5.26 20.55 4.95
C PRO A 279 6.20 20.73 6.15
N GLY A 280 6.38 21.97 6.62
CA GLY A 280 7.33 22.30 7.70
C GLY A 280 7.12 21.54 9.01
N HIS A 281 5.85 21.16 9.32
CA HIS A 281 5.55 20.38 10.53
C HIS A 281 6.14 18.97 10.49
N ILE A 282 6.39 18.39 9.31
CA ILE A 282 7.02 17.08 9.17
C ILE A 282 8.44 17.08 9.75
N PHE A 283 9.24 18.11 9.42
CA PHE A 283 10.61 18.23 9.92
C PHE A 283 10.66 18.38 11.45
N ARG A 284 9.75 19.18 12.00
CA ARG A 284 9.62 19.31 13.46
C ARG A 284 9.20 17.98 14.11
N SER A 285 8.26 17.27 13.49
CA SER A 285 7.79 15.97 13.98
C SER A 285 8.89 14.91 13.97
N ILE A 286 9.78 14.89 12.97
CA ILE A 286 10.93 13.97 12.91
C ILE A 286 11.83 14.17 14.14
N VAL A 287 12.22 15.42 14.42
CA VAL A 287 13.08 15.73 15.57
C VAL A 287 12.39 15.39 16.89
N TYR A 288 11.15 15.87 17.06
CA TYR A 288 10.40 15.67 18.31
C TYR A 288 10.08 14.20 18.59
N SER A 289 9.56 13.47 17.61
CA SER A 289 9.18 12.06 17.79
C SER A 289 10.41 11.16 17.97
N GLY A 290 11.52 11.45 17.29
CA GLY A 290 12.78 10.74 17.47
C GLY A 290 13.35 10.92 18.88
N ALA A 291 13.44 12.15 19.37
CA ALA A 291 13.88 12.43 20.72
C ALA A 291 12.94 11.81 21.77
N LEU A 292 11.63 11.93 21.57
CA LEU A 292 10.62 11.35 22.46
C LEU A 292 10.72 9.81 22.54
N ARG A 293 11.00 9.15 21.41
CA ARG A 293 11.25 7.71 21.36
C ARG A 293 12.48 7.34 22.21
N ILE A 294 13.59 8.08 22.07
CA ILE A 294 14.80 7.85 22.85
C ILE A 294 14.50 7.99 24.36
N ARG A 295 13.77 9.08 24.76
CA ARG A 295 13.42 9.32 26.18
C ARG A 295 12.54 8.22 26.76
N ARG A 296 11.62 7.66 25.99
CA ARG A 296 10.78 6.53 26.45
C ARG A 296 11.59 5.27 26.66
N ILE A 297 12.46 4.94 25.70
CA ILE A 297 13.19 3.67 25.70
C ILE A 297 14.26 3.66 26.78
N CYS A 298 15.04 4.72 26.94
CA CYS A 298 16.12 4.75 27.94
C CYS A 298 15.55 4.87 29.35
N SER A 299 15.81 3.86 30.19
CA SER A 299 15.39 3.85 31.60
C SER A 299 16.26 4.75 32.46
N ARG A 300 17.54 4.97 32.09
CA ARG A 300 18.49 5.84 32.79
C ARG A 300 18.84 7.07 31.98
N ASP A 301 19.32 8.11 32.67
CA ASP A 301 19.64 9.38 32.04
C ASP A 301 20.95 9.35 31.23
N ASP A 302 21.97 8.60 31.66
CA ASP A 302 23.23 8.50 30.93
C ASP A 302 23.07 7.91 29.52
N PRO A 303 22.44 6.72 29.31
CA PRO A 303 22.13 6.21 27.99
C PRO A 303 21.21 7.17 27.20
N PHE A 304 20.26 7.82 27.86
CA PHE A 304 19.39 8.79 27.21
C PHE A 304 20.18 9.94 26.61
N ILE A 305 21.06 10.57 27.39
CA ILE A 305 21.89 11.70 26.92
C ILE A 305 22.81 11.24 25.78
N PHE A 306 23.46 10.09 25.92
CA PHE A 306 24.31 9.52 24.87
C PHE A 306 23.55 9.33 23.53
N HIS A 307 22.42 8.66 23.57
CA HIS A 307 21.61 8.42 22.35
C HIS A 307 21.01 9.71 21.78
N LEU A 308 20.65 10.67 22.62
CA LEU A 308 20.13 11.97 22.19
C LEU A 308 21.20 12.79 21.45
N MET A 309 22.45 12.76 21.94
CA MET A 309 23.57 13.44 21.28
C MET A 309 23.93 12.80 19.94
N ASN A 310 23.92 11.47 19.87
CA ASN A 310 24.08 10.74 18.61
C ASN A 310 22.98 11.11 17.61
N PHE A 311 21.73 11.14 18.05
CA PHE A 311 20.60 11.53 17.22
C PHE A 311 20.73 12.96 16.70
N ARG A 312 21.15 13.89 17.57
CA ARG A 312 21.49 15.27 17.19
C ARG A 312 22.55 15.30 16.08
N GLY A 313 23.62 14.50 16.22
CA GLY A 313 24.67 14.36 15.21
C GLY A 313 24.13 13.88 13.86
N HIS A 314 23.28 12.85 13.85
CA HIS A 314 22.64 12.31 12.64
C HIS A 314 21.70 13.32 11.96
N LEU A 315 20.96 14.10 12.74
CA LEU A 315 20.13 15.18 12.21
C LEU A 315 20.98 16.28 11.56
N ARG A 316 22.09 16.64 12.20
CA ARG A 316 23.06 17.60 11.64
C ARG A 316 23.64 17.10 10.31
N ALA A 317 24.04 15.84 10.26
CA ALA A 317 24.51 15.18 9.03
C ALA A 317 23.43 15.15 7.93
N SER A 318 22.15 15.15 8.31
CA SER A 318 21.01 15.22 7.38
C SER A 318 20.62 16.65 6.98
N GLY A 319 21.38 17.68 7.42
CA GLY A 319 21.21 19.08 7.01
C GLY A 319 20.34 19.94 7.94
N TYR A 320 19.94 19.46 9.11
CA TYR A 320 19.22 20.28 10.09
C TYR A 320 20.15 21.25 10.80
N SER A 321 19.71 22.51 11.02
CA SER A 321 20.46 23.49 11.79
C SER A 321 20.33 23.29 13.30
N SER A 322 21.39 23.59 14.07
CA SER A 322 21.32 23.52 15.53
C SER A 322 20.23 24.43 16.11
N LYS A 323 20.05 25.63 15.56
CA LYS A 323 18.96 26.53 15.97
C LYS A 323 17.57 25.94 15.87
N PHE A 324 17.38 24.99 14.94
CA PHE A 324 16.10 24.30 14.78
C PHE A 324 15.98 23.08 15.70
N ILE A 325 17.07 22.32 15.87
CA ILE A 325 17.08 21.06 16.63
C ILE A 325 17.05 21.34 18.15
N ASP A 326 17.98 22.14 18.64
CA ASP A 326 18.31 22.23 20.06
C ASP A 326 17.11 22.60 20.95
N PRO A 327 16.26 23.58 20.61
CA PRO A 327 15.08 23.89 21.42
C PRO A 327 14.07 22.75 21.53
N ILE A 328 14.03 21.89 20.50
CA ILE A 328 13.13 20.72 20.49
C ILE A 328 13.69 19.62 21.38
N LEU A 329 14.99 19.38 21.34
CA LEU A 329 15.66 18.39 22.18
C LEU A 329 15.59 18.78 23.65
N GLU A 330 15.86 20.05 24.00
CA GLU A 330 15.75 20.60 25.36
C GLU A 330 14.34 20.41 25.93
N LYS A 331 13.32 20.73 25.12
CA LYS A 331 11.93 20.48 25.52
C LYS A 331 11.66 18.99 25.83
N VAL A 332 12.23 18.07 25.06
CA VAL A 332 12.03 16.62 25.33
C VAL A 332 12.84 16.17 26.54
N SER A 333 14.04 16.69 26.73
CA SER A 333 14.89 16.37 27.87
C SER A 333 14.25 16.74 29.21
N SER A 334 13.44 17.80 29.27
CA SER A 334 12.70 18.19 30.47
C SER A 334 11.46 17.31 30.78
N LEU A 335 11.08 16.39 29.88
CA LEU A 335 9.90 15.54 30.09
C LEU A 335 10.22 14.37 31.02
N ASN A 336 9.30 14.11 31.94
CA ASN A 336 9.40 12.93 32.81
C ASN A 336 9.06 11.67 32.00
N ARG A 337 9.93 10.65 32.05
CA ARG A 337 9.77 9.36 31.35
C ARG A 337 8.48 8.64 31.75
N SER A 338 8.11 8.62 33.02
CA SER A 338 6.91 7.90 33.50
C SER A 338 5.62 8.43 32.86
N THR A 339 5.53 9.75 32.62
CA THR A 339 4.36 10.34 31.93
C THR A 339 4.31 9.99 30.42
N LEU A 340 5.45 9.61 29.84
CA LEU A 340 5.56 9.22 28.44
C LEU A 340 5.22 7.76 28.20
N LEU A 341 5.23 6.94 29.25
CA LEU A 341 4.85 5.53 29.20
C LEU A 341 3.31 5.34 29.27
N THR A 342 2.58 6.33 29.77
CA THR A 342 1.12 6.29 29.79
C THR A 342 0.57 6.43 28.37
N SER A 343 -0.27 5.50 27.94
CA SER A 343 -0.98 5.60 26.66
C SER A 343 -2.01 6.73 26.75
N LYS A 344 -1.86 7.78 25.95
CA LYS A 344 -2.95 8.75 25.76
C LYS A 344 -4.09 8.04 25.04
N GLN A 345 -5.24 7.91 25.69
CA GLN A 345 -6.45 7.54 24.97
C GLN A 345 -6.67 8.61 23.89
N ARG A 346 -6.85 8.19 22.65
CA ARG A 346 -7.28 9.10 21.59
C ARG A 346 -8.69 9.54 21.95
N GLU A 347 -8.84 10.82 22.25
CA GLU A 347 -10.16 11.44 22.27
C GLU A 347 -10.86 11.12 20.95
N GLY A 348 -12.17 10.84 21.03
CA GLY A 348 -12.96 10.27 19.94
C GLY A 348 -12.86 11.03 18.61
N VAL A 349 -13.44 10.48 17.59
CA VAL A 349 -13.44 11.01 16.22
C VAL A 349 -13.88 12.49 16.27
N SER A 350 -13.01 13.38 15.88
CA SER A 350 -13.31 14.80 15.76
C SER A 350 -14.39 15.00 14.68
N ASP A 351 -15.47 15.70 14.98
CA ASP A 351 -16.51 16.11 14.01
C ASP A 351 -16.00 17.11 12.94
N ARG A 352 -14.68 17.30 12.90
CA ARG A 352 -14.03 18.22 11.96
C ARG A 352 -14.06 17.64 10.55
N VAL A 353 -14.49 18.45 9.61
CA VAL A 353 -14.44 18.11 8.19
C VAL A 353 -12.98 17.94 7.75
N LEU A 354 -12.68 16.81 7.09
CA LEU A 354 -11.36 16.52 6.55
C LEU A 354 -11.22 17.10 5.12
N MET A 355 -10.38 18.10 4.97
CA MET A 355 -9.98 18.66 3.66
C MET A 355 -8.67 18.03 3.21
N VAL A 356 -8.72 17.21 2.16
CA VAL A 356 -7.53 16.53 1.62
C VAL A 356 -7.04 17.22 0.35
N THR A 357 -5.79 17.70 0.34
CA THR A 357 -5.17 18.32 -0.84
C THR A 357 -3.72 17.84 -1.04
N THR A 358 -3.16 18.06 -2.23
CA THR A 358 -1.75 17.75 -2.50
C THR A 358 -0.87 18.93 -2.07
N PHE A 359 0.22 18.67 -1.36
CA PHE A 359 1.15 19.69 -0.92
C PHE A 359 1.86 20.38 -2.10
N ASP A 360 1.87 21.69 -2.09
CA ASP A 360 2.71 22.56 -2.93
C ASP A 360 3.34 23.62 -2.02
N PRO A 361 4.65 23.87 -2.09
CA PRO A 361 5.32 24.89 -1.25
C PRO A 361 4.72 26.30 -1.39
N ARG A 362 4.05 26.60 -2.50
CA ARG A 362 3.42 27.88 -2.79
C ARG A 362 1.97 27.98 -2.34
N MET A 363 1.41 26.85 -1.83
CA MET A 363 0.00 26.85 -1.42
C MET A 363 -0.22 27.78 -0.22
N PRO A 364 -1.37 28.47 -0.20
CA PRO A 364 -1.69 29.33 0.93
C PRO A 364 -1.98 28.53 2.19
N ASP A 365 -1.80 29.15 3.33
CA ASP A 365 -2.18 28.58 4.63
C ASP A 365 -3.71 28.56 4.78
N PHE A 366 -4.30 27.41 4.57
CA PHE A 366 -5.76 27.21 4.66
C PHE A 366 -6.33 27.52 6.05
N GLN A 367 -5.54 27.35 7.10
CA GLN A 367 -5.98 27.69 8.46
C GLN A 367 -6.12 29.21 8.61
N LYS A 368 -5.18 29.99 8.07
CA LYS A 368 -5.26 31.44 8.05
C LYS A 368 -6.42 31.94 7.20
N ILE A 369 -6.64 31.32 6.03
CA ILE A 369 -7.80 31.65 5.18
C ILE A 369 -9.11 31.39 5.92
N HIS A 370 -9.26 30.22 6.51
CA HIS A 370 -10.46 29.88 7.28
C HIS A 370 -10.67 30.87 8.43
N SER A 371 -9.64 31.17 9.22
CA SER A 371 -9.75 32.12 10.35
C SER A 371 -10.13 33.53 9.88
N LYS A 372 -9.57 34.00 8.76
CA LYS A 372 -9.88 35.29 8.17
C LYS A 372 -11.36 35.39 7.70
N HIS A 373 -11.90 34.29 7.19
CA HIS A 373 -13.24 34.26 6.59
C HIS A 373 -14.29 33.53 7.47
N LYS A 374 -13.97 33.24 8.72
CA LYS A 374 -14.85 32.54 9.68
C LYS A 374 -16.20 33.23 9.85
N HIS A 375 -16.21 34.56 9.85
CA HIS A 375 -17.43 35.37 9.97
C HIS A 375 -18.46 35.08 8.84
N ILE A 376 -18.01 34.72 7.63
CA ILE A 376 -18.89 34.37 6.51
C ILE A 376 -19.58 33.03 6.78
N ILE A 377 -18.82 32.05 7.33
CA ILE A 377 -19.34 30.73 7.68
C ILE A 377 -20.35 30.88 8.84
N GLU A 378 -20.03 31.68 9.84
CA GLU A 378 -20.87 31.91 11.03
C GLU A 378 -22.17 32.65 10.70
N ALA A 379 -22.17 33.54 9.69
CA ALA A 379 -23.36 34.26 9.21
C ALA A 379 -24.34 33.38 8.42
N SER A 380 -23.93 32.20 7.99
CA SER A 380 -24.76 31.30 7.19
C SER A 380 -25.10 30.02 7.97
N ALA A 381 -26.36 29.86 8.36
CA ALA A 381 -26.79 28.64 9.07
C ALA A 381 -26.49 27.33 8.32
N PRO A 382 -26.68 27.20 6.99
CA PRO A 382 -26.29 26.00 6.25
C PRO A 382 -24.78 25.74 6.27
N LEU A 383 -23.94 26.78 6.13
CA LEU A 383 -22.50 26.62 6.15
C LEU A 383 -21.99 26.25 7.54
N LYS A 384 -22.56 26.82 8.60
CA LYS A 384 -22.24 26.49 9.99
C LYS A 384 -22.61 25.03 10.33
N ALA A 385 -23.68 24.50 9.75
CA ALA A 385 -24.06 23.10 9.92
C ALA A 385 -23.08 22.13 9.25
N ILE A 386 -22.52 22.50 8.09
CA ILE A 386 -21.55 21.67 7.33
C ILE A 386 -20.12 21.82 7.92
N LEU A 387 -19.75 23.02 8.35
CA LEU A 387 -18.42 23.37 8.88
C LEU A 387 -18.55 23.92 10.32
N PRO A 388 -18.96 23.09 11.28
CA PRO A 388 -19.16 23.54 12.66
C PRO A 388 -17.87 23.97 13.35
N SER A 389 -16.73 23.48 12.87
CA SER A 389 -15.40 23.79 13.38
C SER A 389 -14.38 23.93 12.25
N GLN A 390 -13.21 24.45 12.57
CA GLN A 390 -12.11 24.58 11.61
C GLN A 390 -11.78 23.22 10.98
N PRO A 391 -11.77 23.12 9.62
CA PRO A 391 -11.47 21.86 8.93
C PRO A 391 -10.06 21.35 9.24
N LEU A 392 -9.90 20.04 9.28
CA LEU A 392 -8.61 19.41 9.38
C LEU A 392 -8.01 19.28 7.97
N VAL A 393 -6.86 19.93 7.72
CA VAL A 393 -6.19 19.87 6.43
C VAL A 393 -5.20 18.72 6.42
N ALA A 394 -5.44 17.72 5.56
CA ALA A 394 -4.53 16.62 5.29
C ALA A 394 -3.81 16.84 3.96
N LEU A 395 -2.49 16.85 4.00
CA LEU A 395 -1.64 17.12 2.84
C LEU A 395 -1.11 15.81 2.25
N ARG A 396 -1.49 15.50 1.00
CA ARG A 396 -0.94 14.37 0.26
C ARG A 396 0.45 14.75 -0.27
N ARG A 397 1.33 13.77 -0.33
CA ARG A 397 2.64 13.91 -0.97
C ARG A 397 2.47 14.21 -2.47
N PRO A 398 3.18 15.19 -3.05
CA PRO A 398 3.21 15.39 -4.50
C PRO A 398 3.92 14.22 -5.21
N ALA A 399 3.68 14.05 -6.50
CA ALA A 399 4.44 13.13 -7.32
C ALA A 399 5.91 13.56 -7.35
N ASN A 400 6.82 12.64 -7.11
CA ASN A 400 8.26 12.89 -7.22
C ASN A 400 8.77 12.53 -8.64
N LEU A 401 10.00 12.95 -8.96
CA LEU A 401 10.63 12.64 -10.24
C LEU A 401 10.69 11.12 -10.50
N GLY A 402 10.95 10.31 -9.47
CA GLY A 402 10.92 8.85 -9.60
C GLY A 402 9.57 8.33 -10.09
N ASN A 403 8.45 8.85 -9.56
CA ASN A 403 7.11 8.48 -10.01
C ASN A 403 6.82 8.92 -11.46
N LEU A 404 7.49 9.96 -11.94
CA LEU A 404 7.31 10.51 -13.28
C LEU A 404 8.23 9.85 -14.31
N VAL A 405 9.46 9.53 -13.93
CA VAL A 405 10.53 9.09 -14.84
C VAL A 405 10.75 7.57 -14.77
N VAL A 406 10.71 6.98 -13.58
CA VAL A 406 10.95 5.54 -13.39
C VAL A 406 9.65 4.77 -13.58
N LYS A 407 9.48 4.17 -14.73
CA LYS A 407 8.46 3.14 -14.99
C LYS A 407 9.03 1.79 -14.55
N THR A 408 8.86 1.45 -13.29
CA THR A 408 9.35 0.19 -12.69
C THR A 408 8.56 -1.06 -13.08
N LEU A 409 7.46 -0.93 -13.79
CA LEU A 409 6.82 -2.08 -14.40
C LEU A 409 7.60 -2.41 -15.68
N PRO A 410 8.23 -3.59 -15.79
CA PRO A 410 8.60 -4.09 -17.09
C PRO A 410 7.34 -4.02 -17.98
N PRO A 411 7.46 -3.68 -19.26
CA PRO A 411 6.33 -3.78 -20.15
C PRO A 411 5.77 -5.20 -20.00
N SER A 412 4.46 -5.31 -19.78
CA SER A 412 3.82 -6.62 -19.83
C SER A 412 4.32 -7.31 -21.09
N PRO A 413 4.79 -8.55 -21.03
CA PRO A 413 5.26 -9.25 -22.21
C PRO A 413 4.17 -9.12 -23.27
N PRO A 414 4.51 -8.88 -24.53
CA PRO A 414 3.52 -8.76 -25.58
C PRO A 414 2.66 -10.03 -25.56
N THR A 415 1.38 -9.88 -25.29
CA THR A 415 0.42 -10.98 -25.25
C THR A 415 0.18 -11.57 -26.65
N SER A 416 0.87 -11.08 -27.65
CA SER A 416 0.86 -11.58 -29.02
C SER A 416 2.19 -11.23 -29.70
N ASP A 417 2.67 -12.07 -30.62
CA ASP A 417 3.82 -11.83 -31.51
C ASP A 417 3.58 -10.68 -32.51
N LEU A 418 2.43 -10.05 -32.47
CA LEU A 418 2.09 -8.93 -33.33
C LEU A 418 2.66 -7.63 -32.78
N PRO A 419 3.23 -6.75 -33.62
CA PRO A 419 3.73 -5.44 -33.22
C PRO A 419 2.59 -4.55 -32.69
N PHE A 420 2.90 -3.53 -31.89
CA PHE A 420 1.89 -2.56 -31.42
C PHE A 420 1.17 -1.90 -32.62
N GLY A 421 -0.13 -1.74 -32.52
CA GLY A 421 -0.92 -1.17 -33.59
C GLY A 421 -2.43 -1.45 -33.48
N HIS A 422 -3.19 -1.00 -34.50
CA HIS A 422 -4.60 -1.34 -34.63
C HIS A 422 -4.75 -2.52 -35.61
N HIS A 423 -5.00 -3.70 -35.05
CA HIS A 423 -5.09 -4.97 -35.78
C HIS A 423 -6.54 -5.33 -36.14
N PRO A 424 -6.76 -6.16 -37.19
CA PRO A 424 -8.08 -6.67 -37.50
C PRO A 424 -8.65 -7.49 -36.33
N CYS A 425 -9.93 -7.32 -36.10
CA CYS A 425 -10.65 -8.26 -35.25
C CYS A 425 -11.15 -9.44 -36.13
N GLU A 426 -11.08 -10.63 -35.66
CA GLU A 426 -11.42 -11.86 -36.43
C GLU A 426 -12.93 -12.01 -36.68
N ASP A 427 -13.76 -11.05 -36.31
CA ASP A 427 -15.20 -11.07 -36.48
C ASP A 427 -15.58 -10.71 -37.93
N LYS A 428 -16.10 -11.70 -38.67
CA LYS A 428 -16.56 -11.57 -40.07
C LYS A 428 -17.66 -10.53 -40.27
N ARG A 429 -18.36 -10.12 -39.20
CA ARG A 429 -19.42 -9.08 -39.22
C ARG A 429 -18.92 -7.67 -38.89
N CYS A 430 -17.64 -7.50 -38.62
CA CYS A 430 -17.08 -6.21 -38.29
C CYS A 430 -16.97 -5.30 -39.53
N LEU A 431 -17.82 -4.29 -39.61
CA LEU A 431 -17.85 -3.34 -40.74
C LEU A 431 -16.55 -2.52 -40.84
N ILE A 432 -15.87 -2.24 -39.73
CA ILE A 432 -14.57 -1.53 -39.74
C ILE A 432 -13.53 -2.33 -40.55
N CYS A 433 -13.49 -3.65 -40.37
CA CYS A 433 -12.54 -4.52 -41.07
C CYS A 433 -13.00 -4.87 -42.49
N LYS A 434 -14.31 -5.20 -42.65
CA LYS A 434 -14.89 -5.64 -43.92
C LYS A 434 -14.91 -4.54 -44.97
N ASP A 435 -15.34 -3.32 -44.60
CA ASP A 435 -15.58 -2.20 -45.52
C ASP A 435 -14.37 -1.28 -45.66
N GLY A 436 -13.17 -1.67 -45.20
CA GLY A 436 -11.93 -0.94 -45.35
C GLY A 436 -11.81 0.35 -44.52
N HIS A 437 -12.62 0.48 -43.48
CA HIS A 437 -12.59 1.68 -42.62
C HIS A 437 -11.42 1.71 -41.63
N ARG A 438 -10.71 0.60 -41.44
CA ARG A 438 -9.59 0.49 -40.51
C ARG A 438 -8.30 1.07 -41.10
N VAL A 439 -7.64 1.94 -40.32
CA VAL A 439 -6.27 2.35 -40.63
C VAL A 439 -5.30 1.30 -40.10
N ASN A 440 -4.58 0.65 -41.00
CA ASN A 440 -3.58 -0.36 -40.66
C ASN A 440 -2.21 0.31 -40.49
N SER A 441 -1.91 0.75 -39.28
CA SER A 441 -0.64 1.41 -39.00
C SER A 441 -0.21 1.18 -37.55
N HIS A 442 1.09 1.13 -37.33
CA HIS A 442 1.73 1.11 -36.01
C HIS A 442 1.93 2.53 -35.44
N ARG A 443 1.55 3.52 -36.20
CA ARG A 443 1.69 4.94 -35.87
C ARG A 443 0.40 5.69 -36.19
N VAL A 444 0.13 6.75 -35.45
CA VAL A 444 -0.89 7.74 -35.79
C VAL A 444 -0.19 9.01 -36.25
N ILE A 445 -0.70 9.60 -37.36
CA ILE A 445 -0.12 10.79 -37.96
C ILE A 445 -1.09 11.95 -37.73
N SER A 446 -0.56 13.10 -37.31
CA SER A 446 -1.36 14.33 -37.26
C SER A 446 -1.68 14.78 -38.68
N ALA A 447 -2.95 14.86 -39.00
CA ALA A 447 -3.42 15.38 -40.32
C ALA A 447 -2.96 16.81 -40.56
N LYS A 448 -2.76 17.60 -39.49
CA LYS A 448 -2.43 19.03 -39.60
C LYS A 448 -0.93 19.31 -39.64
N THR A 449 -0.10 18.54 -38.91
CA THR A 449 1.34 18.81 -38.81
C THR A 449 2.20 17.77 -39.53
N GLY A 450 1.63 16.63 -39.94
CA GLY A 450 2.36 15.51 -40.50
C GLY A 450 3.20 14.74 -39.44
N GLU A 451 3.21 15.20 -38.20
CA GLU A 451 3.97 14.56 -37.13
C GLU A 451 3.42 13.18 -36.78
N SER A 452 4.30 12.21 -36.57
CA SER A 452 3.96 10.80 -36.43
C SER A 452 4.28 10.28 -35.04
N PHE A 453 3.29 9.65 -34.39
CA PHE A 453 3.39 9.13 -33.03
C PHE A 453 3.24 7.61 -33.01
N PRO A 454 4.15 6.85 -32.38
CA PRO A 454 4.07 5.40 -32.30
C PRO A 454 2.93 4.94 -31.37
N LEU A 455 2.18 3.94 -31.78
CA LEU A 455 1.21 3.27 -30.94
C LEU A 455 1.94 2.36 -29.93
N LYS A 456 1.38 2.24 -28.73
CA LYS A 456 2.01 1.51 -27.60
C LYS A 456 1.14 0.36 -27.07
N HIS A 457 0.09 0.00 -27.82
CA HIS A 457 -0.86 -1.04 -27.43
C HIS A 457 -1.22 -1.91 -28.62
N HIS A 458 -1.60 -3.16 -28.34
CA HIS A 458 -2.26 -4.04 -29.32
C HIS A 458 -3.75 -3.76 -29.26
N LEU A 459 -4.29 -3.15 -30.28
CA LEU A 459 -5.67 -2.70 -30.34
C LEU A 459 -6.41 -3.43 -31.46
N LYS A 460 -7.65 -3.83 -31.19
CA LYS A 460 -8.57 -4.43 -32.15
C LYS A 460 -9.87 -3.63 -32.19
N CYS A 461 -10.71 -3.86 -33.19
CA CYS A 461 -12.02 -3.21 -33.26
C CYS A 461 -12.95 -3.61 -32.08
N SER A 462 -12.65 -4.71 -31.39
CA SER A 462 -13.33 -5.16 -30.16
C SER A 462 -12.79 -4.51 -28.88
N SER A 463 -11.65 -3.79 -28.93
CA SER A 463 -11.07 -3.12 -27.75
C SER A 463 -12.01 -2.04 -27.22
N SER A 464 -12.18 -2.02 -25.89
CA SER A 464 -12.97 -1.05 -25.14
C SER A 464 -12.05 -0.13 -24.31
N ASN A 465 -12.62 0.97 -23.77
CA ASN A 465 -11.86 2.01 -23.06
C ASN A 465 -10.70 2.55 -23.91
N VAL A 466 -10.98 2.93 -25.14
CA VAL A 466 -9.96 3.37 -26.10
C VAL A 466 -10.16 4.82 -26.54
N ILE A 467 -9.03 5.48 -26.79
CA ILE A 467 -8.96 6.69 -27.59
C ILE A 467 -8.81 6.27 -29.04
N TYR A 468 -9.50 6.95 -29.94
CA TYR A 468 -9.44 6.70 -31.38
C TYR A 468 -9.30 8.01 -32.17
N SER A 469 -8.67 7.89 -33.32
CA SER A 469 -8.63 8.93 -34.34
C SER A 469 -9.59 8.56 -35.48
N LEU A 470 -10.35 9.51 -35.95
CA LEU A 470 -11.24 9.37 -37.09
C LEU A 470 -10.85 10.42 -38.14
N THR A 471 -10.58 9.98 -39.35
CA THR A 471 -10.12 10.83 -40.48
C THR A 471 -11.02 10.65 -41.69
N CYS A 472 -10.95 11.57 -42.61
CA CYS A 472 -11.66 11.52 -43.91
C CYS A 472 -10.68 11.21 -45.03
N SER A 473 -10.98 10.23 -45.90
CA SER A 473 -10.12 9.94 -47.05
C SER A 473 -10.17 10.99 -48.16
N LYS A 474 -11.17 11.89 -48.18
CA LYS A 474 -11.30 13.03 -49.11
C LYS A 474 -10.68 14.29 -48.58
N CYS A 475 -10.68 14.51 -47.25
CA CYS A 475 -10.20 15.71 -46.60
C CYS A 475 -8.94 15.41 -45.79
N PRO A 476 -7.74 15.64 -46.31
CA PRO A 476 -6.48 15.33 -45.63
C PRO A 476 -6.36 16.00 -44.25
N ASP A 477 -6.93 17.20 -44.10
CA ASP A 477 -6.83 18.00 -42.87
C ASP A 477 -7.90 17.64 -41.81
N PHE A 478 -8.87 16.78 -42.15
CA PHE A 478 -9.91 16.40 -41.23
C PHE A 478 -9.45 15.24 -40.33
N GLN A 479 -9.28 15.53 -39.07
CA GLN A 479 -8.95 14.53 -38.05
C GLN A 479 -9.68 14.85 -36.74
N TYR A 480 -10.54 13.93 -36.32
CA TYR A 480 -11.25 13.97 -35.04
C TYR A 480 -10.65 12.97 -34.06
N VAL A 481 -10.48 13.38 -32.81
CA VAL A 481 -10.07 12.50 -31.70
C VAL A 481 -11.26 12.30 -30.78
N GLY A 482 -11.55 11.04 -30.44
CA GLY A 482 -12.63 10.72 -29.52
C GLY A 482 -12.28 9.58 -28.60
N LYS A 483 -13.11 9.41 -27.56
CA LYS A 483 -13.02 8.31 -26.61
C LYS A 483 -14.26 7.42 -26.66
N THR A 484 -14.09 6.18 -26.27
CA THR A 484 -15.20 5.27 -26.04
C THR A 484 -14.91 4.33 -24.87
N ILE A 485 -15.90 4.14 -24.00
CA ILE A 485 -15.87 3.12 -22.93
C ILE A 485 -16.37 1.75 -23.44
N THR A 486 -17.20 1.77 -24.50
CA THR A 486 -17.65 0.56 -25.21
C THR A 486 -16.60 0.14 -26.24
N SER A 487 -16.86 -0.94 -27.00
CA SER A 487 -15.94 -1.34 -28.07
C SER A 487 -15.85 -0.29 -29.19
N LEU A 488 -14.67 -0.20 -29.82
CA LEU A 488 -14.49 0.69 -30.98
C LEU A 488 -15.50 0.41 -32.09
N ARG A 489 -15.86 -0.86 -32.30
CA ARG A 489 -16.90 -1.28 -33.25
C ARG A 489 -18.27 -0.70 -32.93
N GLN A 490 -18.69 -0.73 -31.66
CA GLN A 490 -19.95 -0.11 -31.24
C GLN A 490 -19.92 1.41 -31.44
N ARG A 491 -18.81 2.05 -31.11
CA ARG A 491 -18.63 3.49 -31.31
C ARG A 491 -18.65 3.88 -32.78
N PHE A 492 -18.02 3.10 -33.65
CA PHE A 492 -18.06 3.31 -35.08
C PHE A 492 -19.49 3.17 -35.63
N ASN A 493 -20.23 2.13 -35.22
CA ASN A 493 -21.63 1.97 -35.62
C ASN A 493 -22.51 3.15 -35.15
N PHE A 494 -22.22 3.70 -33.97
CA PHE A 494 -22.87 4.91 -33.49
C PHE A 494 -22.61 6.09 -34.44
N HIS A 495 -21.37 6.36 -34.85
CA HIS A 495 -21.04 7.38 -35.82
C HIS A 495 -21.77 7.17 -37.17
N LYS A 496 -21.84 5.92 -37.65
CA LYS A 496 -22.63 5.59 -38.85
C LYS A 496 -24.09 5.93 -38.69
N SER A 497 -24.69 5.61 -37.56
CA SER A 497 -26.10 5.92 -37.30
C SER A 497 -26.34 7.43 -37.21
N CYS A 498 -25.40 8.15 -36.60
CA CYS A 498 -25.44 9.61 -36.57
C CYS A 498 -25.39 10.21 -37.98
N VAL A 499 -24.46 9.80 -38.84
CA VAL A 499 -24.34 10.29 -40.23
C VAL A 499 -25.61 9.96 -41.04
N ARG A 500 -26.26 8.82 -40.83
CA ARG A 500 -27.53 8.42 -41.47
C ARG A 500 -28.76 9.17 -40.95
N GLY A 501 -28.60 9.97 -39.90
CA GLY A 501 -29.72 10.69 -39.27
C GLY A 501 -30.60 9.85 -38.35
N SER A 502 -30.19 8.62 -38.05
CA SER A 502 -30.95 7.70 -37.16
C SER A 502 -30.79 8.01 -35.68
N VAL A 503 -29.89 8.90 -35.29
CA VAL A 503 -29.62 9.35 -33.91
C VAL A 503 -29.89 10.84 -33.81
N GLY A 504 -30.54 11.30 -32.76
CA GLY A 504 -30.86 12.70 -32.52
C GLY A 504 -29.63 13.57 -32.17
N LEU A 505 -29.91 14.80 -31.75
CA LEU A 505 -28.89 15.79 -31.38
C LEU A 505 -28.10 15.31 -30.14
N ASN A 506 -26.90 15.82 -29.97
CA ASN A 506 -26.08 15.59 -28.78
C ASN A 506 -26.83 16.12 -27.53
N PRO A 507 -27.11 15.31 -26.54
CA PRO A 507 -27.91 15.71 -25.36
C PRO A 507 -27.32 16.90 -24.58
N LYS A 508 -25.98 17.07 -24.64
CA LYS A 508 -25.27 18.14 -23.92
C LYS A 508 -25.25 19.48 -24.66
N THR A 509 -25.12 19.45 -25.98
CA THR A 509 -24.94 20.66 -26.79
C THR A 509 -26.19 21.03 -27.59
N GLN A 510 -27.18 20.12 -27.66
CA GLN A 510 -28.39 20.26 -28.51
C GLN A 510 -28.06 20.52 -30.00
N GLN A 511 -26.86 20.10 -30.43
CA GLN A 511 -26.37 20.23 -31.80
C GLN A 511 -26.04 18.86 -32.39
N PRO A 512 -25.97 18.72 -33.70
CA PRO A 512 -25.44 17.52 -34.35
C PRO A 512 -24.00 17.24 -33.89
N TYR A 513 -23.61 15.97 -33.88
CA TYR A 513 -22.21 15.62 -33.61
C TYR A 513 -21.30 16.10 -34.75
N GLU A 514 -20.12 16.60 -34.46
CA GLU A 514 -19.22 17.20 -35.45
C GLU A 514 -18.79 16.26 -36.57
N VAL A 515 -18.60 14.97 -36.19
CA VAL A 515 -18.35 13.91 -37.17
C VAL A 515 -19.52 13.80 -38.16
N ASP A 516 -20.77 13.98 -37.69
CA ASP A 516 -21.97 13.93 -38.54
C ASP A 516 -22.00 15.10 -39.52
N LEU A 517 -21.70 16.30 -39.06
CA LEU A 517 -21.70 17.50 -39.90
C LEU A 517 -20.72 17.38 -41.07
N HIS A 518 -19.53 16.79 -40.81
CA HIS A 518 -18.54 16.60 -41.88
C HIS A 518 -18.99 15.57 -42.90
N PHE A 519 -19.43 14.38 -42.46
CA PHE A 519 -19.76 13.28 -43.37
C PHE A 519 -21.17 13.34 -43.98
N ARG A 520 -21.99 14.35 -43.61
CA ARG A 520 -23.26 14.69 -44.27
C ARG A 520 -23.13 15.75 -45.39
N GLN A 521 -21.94 16.30 -45.61
CA GLN A 521 -21.72 17.23 -46.74
C GLN A 521 -21.99 16.56 -48.07
N PRO A 522 -22.43 17.29 -49.12
CA PRO A 522 -22.91 16.72 -50.38
C PRO A 522 -21.97 15.67 -51.01
N ASP A 523 -20.67 15.92 -50.96
CA ASP A 523 -19.66 15.04 -51.56
C ASP A 523 -19.07 14.01 -50.60
N HIS A 524 -19.61 13.84 -49.39
CA HIS A 524 -19.10 12.95 -48.37
C HIS A 524 -20.07 11.80 -48.11
N SER A 525 -19.51 10.70 -47.65
CA SER A 525 -20.28 9.54 -47.22
C SER A 525 -19.51 8.73 -46.17
N ILE A 526 -20.18 7.77 -45.58
CA ILE A 526 -19.58 6.81 -44.62
C ILE A 526 -18.39 6.08 -45.24
N SER A 527 -18.35 5.84 -46.55
CA SER A 527 -17.25 5.15 -47.23
C SER A 527 -15.91 5.93 -47.16
N HIS A 528 -15.95 7.24 -46.92
CA HIS A 528 -14.75 8.06 -46.75
C HIS A 528 -14.22 8.08 -45.29
N MET A 529 -14.96 7.53 -44.34
CA MET A 529 -14.59 7.51 -42.96
C MET A 529 -13.49 6.48 -42.70
N ARG A 530 -12.42 6.86 -42.00
CA ARG A 530 -11.32 6.00 -41.57
C ARG A 530 -11.18 6.13 -40.08
N ILE A 531 -11.03 4.99 -39.35
CA ILE A 531 -10.93 4.96 -37.90
C ILE A 531 -9.72 4.14 -37.46
N GLN A 532 -9.01 4.65 -36.45
CA GLN A 532 -7.85 4.04 -35.85
C GLN A 532 -7.96 4.10 -34.32
N ALA A 533 -7.90 2.96 -33.63
CA ALA A 533 -7.65 2.97 -32.20
C ALA A 533 -6.19 3.39 -31.94
N ILE A 534 -5.95 4.30 -31.01
CA ILE A 534 -4.61 4.86 -30.78
C ILE A 534 -4.07 4.59 -29.37
N GLU A 535 -4.94 4.47 -28.38
CA GLU A 535 -4.51 4.15 -27.02
C GLU A 535 -5.62 3.43 -26.24
N GLN A 536 -5.23 2.45 -25.43
CA GLN A 536 -6.13 1.83 -24.44
C GLN A 536 -5.91 2.51 -23.09
N CYS A 537 -7.00 2.81 -22.40
CA CYS A 537 -7.02 3.61 -21.18
C CYS A 537 -7.75 2.87 -20.04
N THR A 538 -7.58 3.37 -18.81
CA THR A 538 -8.50 3.06 -17.73
C THR A 538 -9.69 4.04 -17.74
N PRO A 539 -10.85 3.68 -17.19
CA PRO A 539 -11.98 4.61 -17.07
C PRO A 539 -11.63 5.95 -16.41
N ALA A 540 -10.69 5.93 -15.44
CA ALA A 540 -10.24 7.13 -14.74
C ALA A 540 -9.30 8.03 -15.58
N SER A 541 -8.56 7.49 -16.53
CA SER A 541 -7.56 8.22 -17.33
C SER A 541 -8.05 8.61 -18.72
N ILE A 542 -9.16 8.03 -19.19
CA ILE A 542 -9.60 8.16 -20.59
C ILE A 542 -9.86 9.61 -21.00
N ALA A 543 -10.46 10.42 -20.13
CA ALA A 543 -10.74 11.84 -20.45
C ALA A 543 -9.44 12.67 -20.56
N LYS A 544 -8.48 12.42 -19.67
CA LYS A 544 -7.16 13.07 -19.68
C LYS A 544 -6.38 12.71 -20.94
N ASN A 545 -6.41 11.43 -21.31
CA ASN A 545 -5.66 10.94 -22.48
C ASN A 545 -6.30 11.39 -23.79
N GLU A 546 -7.64 11.51 -23.87
CA GLU A 546 -8.33 12.12 -25.01
C GLU A 546 -7.84 13.57 -25.23
N SER A 547 -7.85 14.42 -24.19
CA SER A 547 -7.35 15.79 -24.28
C SER A 547 -5.88 15.87 -24.69
N ARG A 548 -5.04 14.96 -24.20
CA ARG A 548 -3.64 14.86 -24.61
C ARG A 548 -3.50 14.56 -26.10
N TRP A 549 -4.27 13.61 -26.64
CA TRP A 549 -4.24 13.26 -28.05
C TRP A 549 -4.81 14.34 -28.95
N MET A 550 -5.87 15.06 -28.51
CA MET A 550 -6.36 16.24 -29.21
C MET A 550 -5.28 17.30 -29.37
N HIS A 551 -4.47 17.50 -28.32
CA HIS A 551 -3.35 18.46 -28.37
C HIS A 551 -2.21 17.97 -29.28
N LEU A 552 -1.80 16.71 -29.17
CA LEU A 552 -0.73 16.13 -30.00
C LEU A 552 -1.08 16.13 -31.50
N LEU A 553 -2.31 15.73 -31.82
CA LEU A 553 -2.78 15.65 -33.21
C LEU A 553 -3.33 16.98 -33.76
N LYS A 554 -3.34 18.06 -32.93
CA LYS A 554 -3.86 19.37 -33.30
C LYS A 554 -5.32 19.35 -33.82
N SER A 555 -6.15 18.49 -33.23
CA SER A 555 -7.53 18.26 -33.66
C SER A 555 -8.56 19.15 -32.95
N HIS A 556 -8.16 20.00 -31.99
CA HIS A 556 -9.08 20.85 -31.25
C HIS A 556 -9.38 22.18 -32.01
N ARG A 557 -10.54 22.79 -31.73
CA ARG A 557 -11.10 23.92 -32.45
C ARG A 557 -10.24 25.19 -32.44
N VAL A 558 -9.50 25.43 -31.33
CA VAL A 558 -8.61 26.61 -31.21
C VAL A 558 -7.51 26.64 -32.28
N VAL A 559 -7.11 25.48 -32.78
CA VAL A 559 -6.15 25.36 -33.90
C VAL A 559 -6.82 24.95 -35.21
N GLY A 560 -8.14 25.13 -35.31
CA GLY A 560 -8.91 24.85 -36.53
C GLY A 560 -9.26 23.37 -36.74
N GLY A 561 -9.25 22.55 -35.71
CA GLY A 561 -9.70 21.15 -35.75
C GLY A 561 -11.17 20.99 -35.37
N PRO A 562 -11.77 19.79 -35.56
CA PRO A 562 -13.18 19.51 -35.34
C PRO A 562 -13.59 19.22 -33.90
N ASN A 563 -12.68 19.12 -32.93
CA ASN A 563 -13.03 18.83 -31.54
C ASN A 563 -13.44 20.09 -30.76
N ILE A 564 -14.66 20.13 -30.22
CA ILE A 564 -15.24 21.29 -29.47
C ILE A 564 -14.87 21.28 -28.00
N ASP A 565 -14.80 20.11 -27.36
CA ASP A 565 -14.65 19.99 -25.92
C ASP A 565 -13.23 20.28 -25.41
N GLU A 566 -13.09 21.34 -24.60
CA GLU A 566 -11.87 21.71 -23.86
C GLU A 566 -12.04 21.68 -22.33
N PRO A 567 -12.43 20.62 -21.66
CA PRO A 567 -12.55 20.70 -20.19
C PRO A 567 -11.20 20.68 -19.45
N TYR A 568 -10.12 20.18 -20.06
CA TYR A 568 -8.83 19.94 -19.36
C TYR A 568 -7.70 20.89 -19.74
N ILE A 569 -7.73 21.47 -20.93
CA ILE A 569 -6.64 22.33 -21.43
C ILE A 569 -6.63 23.70 -20.74
N ARG A 570 -7.79 24.27 -20.39
CA ARG A 570 -7.86 25.53 -19.63
C ARG A 570 -7.18 25.47 -18.27
N GLY A 571 -7.20 24.31 -17.60
CA GLY A 571 -6.48 24.07 -16.34
C GLY A 571 -4.97 23.97 -16.55
N LEU A 572 -4.53 23.30 -17.62
CA LEU A 572 -3.10 23.11 -17.93
C LEU A 572 -2.45 24.40 -18.46
N LEU A 573 -3.13 25.17 -19.30
CA LEU A 573 -2.62 26.44 -19.81
C LEU A 573 -2.54 27.54 -18.75
N ARG A 574 -3.45 27.53 -17.75
CA ARG A 574 -3.33 28.39 -16.57
C ARG A 574 -2.20 27.97 -15.62
N SER A 575 -1.78 26.70 -15.62
CA SER A 575 -0.63 26.22 -14.85
C SER A 575 0.72 26.38 -15.58
N LEU A 576 0.67 26.64 -16.87
CA LEU A 576 1.82 26.89 -17.73
C LEU A 576 1.92 28.36 -18.14
N SER A 577 1.22 29.29 -17.38
CA SER A 577 1.32 30.73 -17.69
C SER A 577 2.77 31.13 -17.86
N ILE A 578 3.20 30.93 -19.05
CA ILE A 578 4.17 31.75 -19.76
C ILE A 578 3.38 32.87 -20.42
#